data_61b228819fa43d206f28859854a73d1a
#
_entry.id   61b228819fa43d206f28859854a73d1a
#
_cell.length_a   1.000
_cell.length_b   1.000
_cell.length_c   1.000
_cell.angle_alpha   90.00
_cell.angle_beta   90.00
_cell.angle_gamma   90.00
#
_symmetry.space_group_name_H-M   'P 1'
#
loop_
_entity.id
_entity.type
_entity.pdbx_description
1 polymer ?
#
loop_
_entity_poly.entity_id
_entity_poly.type
_entity_poly.pdbx_seq_one_letter_code
_entity_poly.pdbx_strand_id
1 'polypeptide(L)'
;MRIKLIAVGSRMPRWVEDGWQEYAKRMPSELSLELVEIPLTTRGKNADVARMIRQEGEAMLAKVQPGERIVTLEVEGRPWSTEQLAVELDKWRLDARTVNLMVGGPEGLAPEVQARSEQRWSLSPLTLPHPLVRILIGEQMYRAWTVLSGHPYHK
;
A
#
# COMPACT_ATOMS: atom_id res chain seq x y z
N MET A 1 -3.05 -15.89 -2.91
CA MET A 1 -3.28 -14.71 -2.05
C MET A 1 -3.09 -13.45 -2.88
N ARG A 2 -3.88 -12.43 -2.61
CA ARG A 2 -3.81 -11.14 -3.32
C ARG A 2 -3.37 -10.05 -2.35
N ILE A 3 -2.46 -9.21 -2.81
CA ILE A 3 -2.10 -7.96 -2.13
C ILE A 3 -2.54 -6.83 -3.04
N LYS A 4 -3.41 -5.96 -2.54
CA LYS A 4 -3.85 -4.77 -3.27
C LYS A 4 -3.20 -3.55 -2.64
N LEU A 5 -2.56 -2.72 -3.45
CA LEU A 5 -2.15 -1.39 -3.03
C LEU A 5 -3.26 -0.43 -3.44
N ILE A 6 -4.00 0.05 -2.45
CA ILE A 6 -5.09 1.02 -2.67
C ILE A 6 -4.51 2.39 -2.37
N ALA A 7 -4.36 3.19 -3.40
CA ALA A 7 -3.62 4.44 -3.32
C ALA A 7 -4.44 5.60 -3.89
N VAL A 8 -4.49 6.71 -3.14
CA VAL A 8 -5.17 7.93 -3.58
C VAL A 8 -4.26 8.64 -4.59
N GLY A 9 -4.77 8.87 -5.77
CA GLY A 9 -4.07 9.51 -6.88
C GLY A 9 -4.13 8.66 -8.13
N SER A 10 -4.23 9.33 -9.27
CA SER A 10 -4.27 8.69 -10.58
C SER A 10 -3.43 9.49 -11.56
N ARG A 11 -3.32 9.01 -12.79
CA ARG A 11 -2.57 9.69 -13.85
C ARG A 11 -1.13 9.95 -13.46
N MET A 12 -0.47 8.95 -12.88
CA MET A 12 0.93 9.05 -12.53
C MET A 12 1.80 9.13 -13.80
N PRO A 13 2.98 9.80 -13.72
CA PRO A 13 3.94 9.76 -14.81
C PRO A 13 4.29 8.34 -15.20
N ARG A 14 4.64 8.15 -16.47
CA ARG A 14 4.95 6.82 -17.02
C ARG A 14 6.04 6.10 -16.24
N TRP A 15 7.06 6.82 -15.76
CA TRP A 15 8.14 6.19 -14.98
C TRP A 15 7.64 5.57 -13.66
N VAL A 16 6.55 6.11 -13.08
CA VAL A 16 5.94 5.55 -11.87
C VAL A 16 5.22 4.26 -12.23
N GLU A 17 4.43 4.27 -13.30
CA GLU A 17 3.74 3.08 -13.77
C GLU A 17 4.73 1.98 -14.14
N ASP A 18 5.78 2.35 -14.87
CA ASP A 18 6.83 1.40 -15.27
C ASP A 18 7.58 0.85 -14.06
N GLY A 19 7.89 1.69 -13.08
CA GLY A 19 8.56 1.28 -11.85
C GLY A 19 7.72 0.32 -11.02
N TRP A 20 6.43 0.60 -10.88
CA TRP A 20 5.50 -0.32 -10.21
C TRP A 20 5.44 -1.66 -10.94
N GLN A 21 5.21 -1.64 -12.25
CA GLN A 21 5.09 -2.86 -13.06
C GLN A 21 6.38 -3.68 -13.06
N GLU A 22 7.54 -3.03 -12.98
CA GLU A 22 8.82 -3.74 -12.94
C GLU A 22 8.88 -4.74 -11.79
N TYR A 23 8.31 -4.41 -10.64
CA TYR A 23 8.29 -5.29 -9.48
C TYR A 23 7.03 -6.13 -9.39
N ALA A 24 5.88 -5.58 -9.72
CA ALA A 24 4.61 -6.32 -9.67
C ALA A 24 4.64 -7.55 -10.58
N LYS A 25 5.21 -7.41 -11.77
CA LYS A 25 5.33 -8.54 -12.73
C LYS A 25 6.23 -9.67 -12.26
N ARG A 26 7.14 -9.40 -11.31
CA ARG A 26 8.06 -10.41 -10.77
C ARG A 26 7.43 -11.26 -9.68
N MET A 27 6.28 -10.85 -9.16
CA MET A 27 5.61 -11.62 -8.11
C MET A 27 5.10 -12.96 -8.66
N PRO A 28 5.17 -14.02 -7.84
CA PRO A 28 4.68 -15.32 -8.28
C PRO A 28 3.15 -15.33 -8.40
N SER A 29 2.63 -16.28 -9.17
CA SER A 29 1.17 -16.38 -9.41
C SER A 29 0.37 -16.60 -8.12
N GLU A 30 0.95 -17.26 -7.13
CA GLU A 30 0.31 -17.52 -5.83
C GLU A 30 0.30 -16.30 -4.91
N LEU A 31 0.97 -15.21 -5.30
CA LEU A 31 1.07 -13.98 -4.50
C LEU A 31 1.01 -12.76 -5.43
N SER A 32 -0.19 -12.43 -5.90
CA SER A 32 -0.37 -11.32 -6.84
C SER A 32 -0.33 -9.98 -6.14
N LEU A 33 0.24 -8.99 -6.82
CA LEU A 33 0.34 -7.62 -6.35
C LEU A 33 -0.39 -6.72 -7.36
N GLU A 34 -1.46 -6.08 -6.90
CA GLU A 34 -2.35 -5.27 -7.74
C GLU A 34 -2.39 -3.83 -7.25
N LEU A 35 -2.45 -2.88 -8.19
CA LEU A 35 -2.63 -1.47 -7.87
C LEU A 35 -4.09 -1.08 -8.11
N VAL A 36 -4.70 -0.47 -7.10
CA VAL A 36 -6.06 0.09 -7.19
C VAL A 36 -5.95 1.58 -6.91
N GLU A 37 -6.19 2.40 -7.93
CA GLU A 37 -6.09 3.85 -7.80
C GLU A 37 -7.44 4.45 -7.41
N ILE A 38 -7.40 5.37 -6.45
CA ILE A 38 -8.56 6.16 -6.05
C ILE A 38 -8.33 7.57 -6.57
N PRO A 39 -9.23 8.12 -7.36
CA PRO A 39 -9.06 9.49 -7.87
C PRO A 39 -8.90 10.49 -6.74
N LEU A 40 -7.95 11.41 -6.90
CA LEU A 40 -7.75 12.50 -5.96
C LEU A 40 -8.94 13.45 -6.04
N THR A 41 -9.56 13.75 -4.90
CA THR A 41 -10.64 14.73 -4.83
C THR A 41 -10.09 16.13 -5.17
N THR A 42 -10.77 16.86 -6.04
CA THR A 42 -10.34 18.19 -6.45
C THR A 42 -10.27 19.13 -5.26
N ARG A 43 -9.11 19.78 -5.09
CA ARG A 43 -8.86 20.73 -4.02
C ARG A 43 -8.90 22.14 -4.58
N GLY A 44 -9.93 22.88 -4.20
CA GLY A 44 -10.08 24.29 -4.54
C GLY A 44 -9.54 25.20 -3.43
N LYS A 45 -9.55 26.50 -3.68
CA LYS A 45 -9.04 27.52 -2.76
C LYS A 45 -9.71 27.47 -1.39
N ASN A 46 -11.00 27.13 -1.35
CA ASN A 46 -11.81 27.03 -0.14
C ASN A 46 -12.26 25.59 0.14
N ALA A 47 -11.42 24.63 -0.20
CA ALA A 47 -11.78 23.24 -0.06
C ALA A 47 -11.90 22.83 1.41
N ASP A 48 -12.94 22.04 1.70
CA ASP A 48 -13.08 21.38 2.99
C ASP A 48 -12.21 20.11 2.98
N VAL A 49 -11.02 20.23 3.53
CA VAL A 49 -10.01 19.16 3.53
C VAL A 49 -10.53 17.91 4.26
N ALA A 50 -11.19 18.10 5.40
CA ALA A 50 -11.73 16.99 6.17
C ALA A 50 -12.78 16.21 5.37
N ARG A 51 -13.62 16.91 4.63
CA ARG A 51 -14.61 16.26 3.75
C ARG A 51 -13.96 15.51 2.63
N MET A 52 -12.92 16.07 2.02
CA MET A 52 -12.19 15.44 0.92
C MET A 52 -11.49 14.15 1.38
N ILE A 53 -10.82 14.19 2.52
CA ILE A 53 -10.17 13.03 3.12
C ILE A 53 -11.22 11.94 3.40
N ARG A 54 -12.37 12.31 3.94
CA ARG A 54 -13.46 11.36 4.22
C ARG A 54 -13.98 10.70 2.95
N GLN A 55 -14.18 11.49 1.87
CA GLN A 55 -14.64 10.96 0.58
C GLN A 55 -13.63 9.99 -0.01
N GLU A 56 -12.34 10.33 0.05
CA GLU A 56 -11.27 9.43 -0.40
C GLU A 56 -11.25 8.15 0.44
N GLY A 57 -11.41 8.27 1.74
CA GLY A 57 -11.48 7.12 2.65
C GLY A 57 -12.65 6.20 2.36
N GLU A 58 -13.83 6.75 2.10
CA GLU A 58 -15.01 5.97 1.70
C GLU A 58 -14.76 5.21 0.39
N ALA A 59 -14.15 5.88 -0.60
CA ALA A 59 -13.81 5.25 -1.87
C ALA A 59 -12.78 4.12 -1.70
N MET A 60 -11.79 4.31 -0.82
CA MET A 60 -10.80 3.28 -0.49
C MET A 60 -11.47 2.07 0.17
N LEU A 61 -12.29 2.30 1.18
CA LEU A 61 -12.97 1.23 1.91
C LEU A 61 -13.96 0.47 1.03
N ALA A 62 -14.54 1.13 0.02
CA ALA A 62 -15.42 0.47 -0.95
C ALA A 62 -14.70 -0.60 -1.78
N LYS A 63 -13.37 -0.57 -1.83
CA LYS A 63 -12.56 -1.58 -2.54
C LYS A 63 -12.20 -2.78 -1.68
N VAL A 64 -12.56 -2.76 -0.40
CA VAL A 64 -12.25 -3.81 0.56
C VAL A 64 -13.48 -4.69 0.74
N GLN A 65 -13.32 -6.00 0.56
CA GLN A 65 -14.39 -6.95 0.78
C GLN A 65 -14.42 -7.39 2.25
N PRO A 66 -15.57 -7.88 2.76
CA PRO A 66 -15.64 -8.39 4.13
C PRO A 66 -14.59 -9.48 4.38
N GLY A 67 -13.94 -9.40 5.53
CA GLY A 67 -12.91 -10.37 5.93
C GLY A 67 -11.50 -10.09 5.41
N GLU A 68 -11.34 -9.14 4.50
CA GLU A 68 -10.01 -8.77 4.01
C GLU A 68 -9.25 -7.95 5.06
N ARG A 69 -7.93 -8.07 5.05
CA ARG A 69 -7.04 -7.34 5.97
C ARG A 69 -6.78 -5.94 5.45
N ILE A 70 -6.71 -4.97 6.35
CA ILE A 70 -6.31 -3.60 6.03
C ILE A 70 -5.01 -3.29 6.78
N VAL A 71 -4.00 -2.85 6.04
CA VAL A 71 -2.72 -2.36 6.56
C VAL A 71 -2.54 -0.94 6.05
N THR A 72 -2.44 0.02 6.97
CA THR A 72 -2.26 1.42 6.57
C THR A 72 -0.78 1.78 6.56
N LEU A 73 -0.38 2.54 5.52
CA LEU A 73 0.97 3.08 5.39
C LEU A 73 0.97 4.48 6.01
N GLU A 74 1.72 4.66 7.08
CA GLU A 74 1.74 5.92 7.84
C GLU A 74 3.14 6.16 8.37
N VAL A 75 3.61 7.41 8.31
CA VAL A 75 4.93 7.77 8.84
C VAL A 75 5.03 7.42 10.32
N GLU A 76 3.95 7.59 11.07
CA GLU A 76 3.88 7.31 12.50
C GLU A 76 3.55 5.85 12.81
N GLY A 77 3.46 5.00 11.78
CA GLY A 77 3.23 3.58 11.96
C GLY A 77 4.48 2.86 12.49
N ARG A 78 4.37 1.55 12.62
CA ARG A 78 5.47 0.72 13.09
C ARG A 78 6.49 0.51 11.97
N PRO A 79 7.75 0.86 12.16
CA PRO A 79 8.78 0.58 11.16
C PRO A 79 9.13 -0.91 11.16
N TRP A 80 9.25 -1.47 9.97
CA TRP A 80 9.72 -2.84 9.76
C TRP A 80 10.99 -2.83 8.94
N SER A 81 11.94 -3.68 9.32
CA SER A 81 13.04 -4.04 8.42
C SER A 81 12.49 -4.92 7.30
N THR A 82 13.28 -5.14 6.27
CA THR A 82 12.90 -6.07 5.20
C THR A 82 12.64 -7.48 5.74
N GLU A 83 13.44 -7.93 6.69
CA GLU A 83 13.28 -9.24 7.33
C GLU A 83 11.98 -9.31 8.14
N GLN A 84 11.64 -8.24 8.86
CA GLN A 84 10.37 -8.14 9.58
C GLN A 84 9.18 -8.12 8.62
N LEU A 85 9.31 -7.40 7.49
CA LEU A 85 8.28 -7.41 6.45
C LEU A 85 8.10 -8.82 5.88
N ALA A 86 9.18 -9.56 5.67
CA ALA A 86 9.09 -10.95 5.21
C ALA A 86 8.34 -11.83 6.21
N VAL A 87 8.56 -11.64 7.51
CA VAL A 87 7.82 -12.35 8.56
C VAL A 87 6.33 -12.01 8.49
N GLU A 88 5.99 -10.73 8.36
CA GLU A 88 4.59 -10.31 8.25
C GLU A 88 3.94 -10.86 6.97
N LEU A 89 4.64 -10.81 5.85
CA LEU A 89 4.18 -11.38 4.59
C LEU A 89 3.88 -12.88 4.73
N ASP A 90 4.73 -13.61 5.43
CA ASP A 90 4.52 -15.04 5.67
C ASP A 90 3.27 -15.29 6.51
N LYS A 91 3.05 -14.48 7.55
CA LYS A 91 1.82 -14.55 8.36
C LYS A 91 0.58 -14.28 7.53
N TRP A 92 0.62 -13.28 6.65
CA TRP A 92 -0.49 -12.96 5.76
C TRP A 92 -0.76 -14.11 4.80
N ARG A 93 0.29 -14.72 4.29
CA ARG A 93 0.19 -15.86 3.39
C ARG A 93 -0.45 -17.07 4.07
N LEU A 94 -0.11 -17.31 5.34
CA LEU A 94 -0.65 -18.45 6.11
C LEU A 94 -2.14 -18.32 6.38
N ASP A 95 -2.65 -17.10 6.64
CA ASP A 95 -4.08 -16.89 6.81
C ASP A 95 -4.83 -16.69 5.48
N ALA A 96 -4.10 -16.55 4.39
CA ALA A 96 -4.62 -16.53 3.02
C ALA A 96 -5.67 -15.43 2.72
N ARG A 97 -5.82 -14.46 3.61
CA ARG A 97 -6.74 -13.33 3.41
C ARG A 97 -6.11 -12.34 2.42
N THR A 98 -6.93 -11.73 1.58
CA THR A 98 -6.49 -10.60 0.77
C THR A 98 -6.02 -9.48 1.70
N VAL A 99 -4.86 -8.88 1.37
CA VAL A 99 -4.29 -7.76 2.12
C VAL A 99 -4.47 -6.49 1.30
N ASN A 100 -5.03 -5.46 1.94
CA ASN A 100 -5.18 -4.15 1.34
C ASN A 100 -4.20 -3.18 2.02
N LEU A 101 -3.19 -2.76 1.27
CA LEU A 101 -2.23 -1.74 1.71
C LEU A 101 -2.81 -0.38 1.33
N MET A 102 -3.03 0.49 2.31
CA MET A 102 -3.72 1.77 2.11
C MET A 102 -2.73 2.92 2.14
N VAL A 103 -2.66 3.69 1.06
CA VAL A 103 -1.81 4.88 0.95
C VAL A 103 -2.70 6.09 0.67
N GLY A 104 -2.70 7.03 1.58
CA GLY A 104 -3.50 8.26 1.47
C GLY A 104 -2.93 9.28 0.50
N GLY A 105 -3.71 10.31 0.24
CA GLY A 105 -3.29 11.46 -0.56
C GLY A 105 -2.42 12.43 0.23
N PRO A 106 -2.27 13.69 -0.25
CA PRO A 106 -1.38 14.67 0.37
C PRO A 106 -1.66 14.98 1.84
N GLU A 107 -2.91 14.87 2.26
CA GLU A 107 -3.31 15.15 3.64
C GLU A 107 -3.42 13.89 4.50
N GLY A 108 -2.98 12.74 4.00
CA GLY A 108 -2.98 11.48 4.74
C GLY A 108 -4.28 10.69 4.61
N LEU A 109 -4.46 9.73 5.50
CA LEU A 109 -5.59 8.81 5.50
C LEU A 109 -6.73 9.32 6.38
N ALA A 110 -7.96 8.98 5.98
CA ALA A 110 -9.15 9.27 6.79
C ALA A 110 -9.11 8.49 8.11
N PRO A 111 -9.63 9.10 9.21
CA PRO A 111 -9.72 8.39 10.49
C PRO A 111 -10.50 7.08 10.40
N GLU A 112 -11.51 6.99 9.53
CA GLU A 112 -12.32 5.80 9.33
C GLU A 112 -11.50 4.65 8.73
N VAL A 113 -10.53 4.96 7.87
CA VAL A 113 -9.60 3.98 7.30
C VAL A 113 -8.63 3.51 8.38
N GLN A 114 -8.06 4.45 9.13
CA GLN A 114 -7.15 4.15 10.23
C GLN A 114 -7.81 3.27 11.30
N ALA A 115 -9.07 3.55 11.63
CA ALA A 115 -9.83 2.79 12.62
C ALA A 115 -10.04 1.32 12.21
N ARG A 116 -10.05 1.03 10.92
CA ARG A 116 -10.22 -0.33 10.39
C ARG A 116 -8.90 -1.05 10.12
N SER A 117 -7.76 -0.39 10.32
CA SER A 117 -6.46 -1.02 10.08
C SER A 117 -6.17 -2.06 11.16
N GLU A 118 -5.68 -3.21 10.73
CA GLU A 118 -5.17 -4.24 11.64
C GLU A 118 -3.70 -4.00 11.95
N GLN A 119 -2.99 -3.31 11.06
CA GLN A 119 -1.58 -2.96 11.23
C GLN A 119 -1.34 -1.58 10.62
N ARG A 120 -0.48 -0.80 11.27
CA ARG A 120 -0.05 0.50 10.79
C ARG A 120 1.46 0.41 10.54
N TRP A 121 1.84 0.52 9.28
CA TRP A 121 3.22 0.29 8.83
C TRP A 121 3.87 1.59 8.38
N SER A 122 5.08 1.88 8.87
CA SER A 122 5.89 3.00 8.41
C SER A 122 7.01 2.50 7.51
N LEU A 123 7.07 3.01 6.28
CA LEU A 123 8.19 2.72 5.38
C LEU A 123 9.48 3.40 5.85
N SER A 124 9.35 4.57 6.47
CA SER A 124 10.49 5.41 6.83
C SER A 124 10.05 6.52 7.77
N PRO A 125 10.94 7.00 8.67
CA PRO A 125 10.69 8.26 9.40
C PRO A 125 10.67 9.46 8.47
N LEU A 126 11.26 9.34 7.26
CA LEU A 126 11.21 10.38 6.26
C LEU A 126 9.82 10.43 5.62
N THR A 127 9.37 11.63 5.29
CA THR A 127 8.19 11.80 4.45
C THR A 127 8.59 11.55 3.00
N LEU A 128 7.97 10.55 2.38
CA LEU A 128 8.29 10.16 1.02
C LEU A 128 7.18 10.63 0.06
N PRO A 129 7.54 11.10 -1.14
CA PRO A 129 6.53 11.46 -2.13
C PRO A 129 5.75 10.24 -2.58
N HIS A 130 4.44 10.41 -2.76
CA HIS A 130 3.52 9.33 -3.10
C HIS A 130 3.97 8.47 -4.30
N PRO A 131 4.46 9.07 -5.41
CA PRO A 131 4.92 8.26 -6.55
C PRO A 131 6.03 7.26 -6.18
N LEU A 132 6.98 7.68 -5.35
CA LEU A 132 8.06 6.80 -4.89
C LEU A 132 7.57 5.75 -3.93
N VAL A 133 6.58 6.07 -3.09
CA VAL A 133 5.99 5.10 -2.14
C VAL A 133 5.47 3.87 -2.88
N ARG A 134 4.78 4.07 -4.01
CA ARG A 134 4.27 2.95 -4.83
C ARG A 134 5.39 2.02 -5.27
N ILE A 135 6.46 2.60 -5.81
CA ILE A 135 7.59 1.82 -6.33
C ILE A 135 8.31 1.10 -5.20
N LEU A 136 8.52 1.79 -4.05
CA LEU A 136 9.16 1.20 -2.89
C LEU A 136 8.36 0.02 -2.33
N ILE A 137 7.03 0.15 -2.26
CA ILE A 137 6.17 -0.95 -1.81
C ILE A 137 6.30 -2.14 -2.78
N GLY A 138 6.23 -1.89 -4.07
CA GLY A 138 6.40 -2.95 -5.07
C GLY A 138 7.73 -3.67 -4.91
N GLU A 139 8.82 -2.92 -4.80
CA GLU A 139 10.16 -3.46 -4.62
C GLU A 139 10.28 -4.24 -3.31
N GLN A 140 9.77 -3.69 -2.20
CA GLN A 140 9.88 -4.34 -0.90
C GLN A 140 9.01 -5.61 -0.80
N MET A 141 7.85 -5.64 -1.45
CA MET A 141 7.04 -6.85 -1.53
C MET A 141 7.79 -7.96 -2.28
N TYR A 142 8.40 -7.62 -3.40
CA TYR A 142 9.22 -8.57 -4.14
C TYR A 142 10.43 -9.02 -3.31
N ARG A 143 11.13 -8.08 -2.67
CA ARG A 143 12.29 -8.39 -1.82
C ARG A 143 11.90 -9.32 -0.67
N ALA A 144 10.80 -9.03 0.02
CA ALA A 144 10.30 -9.87 1.10
C ALA A 144 9.97 -11.28 0.59
N TRP A 145 9.34 -11.39 -0.56
CA TRP A 145 9.08 -12.68 -1.19
C TRP A 145 10.37 -13.44 -1.47
N THR A 146 11.41 -12.77 -1.97
CA THR A 146 12.71 -13.44 -2.25
C THR A 146 13.37 -13.94 -0.96
N VAL A 147 13.19 -13.24 0.16
CA VAL A 147 13.66 -13.73 1.47
C VAL A 147 12.97 -15.05 1.82
N LEU A 148 11.64 -15.11 1.65
CA LEU A 148 10.87 -16.31 1.98
C LEU A 148 11.15 -17.48 1.04
N SER A 149 11.39 -17.21 -0.24
CA SER A 149 11.57 -18.24 -1.26
C SER A 149 13.04 -18.68 -1.44
N GLY A 150 13.98 -18.02 -0.75
CA GLY A 150 15.41 -18.34 -0.90
C GLY A 150 16.03 -17.82 -2.19
N HIS A 151 15.37 -16.92 -2.91
CA HIS A 151 15.90 -16.33 -4.14
C HIS A 151 17.00 -15.30 -3.80
N PRO A 152 18.10 -15.24 -4.58
CA PRO A 152 19.27 -14.40 -4.23
C PRO A 152 19.09 -12.90 -4.39
N TYR A 153 17.96 -12.42 -4.91
CA TYR A 153 17.71 -10.99 -5.15
C TYR A 153 17.98 -10.12 -3.92
N HIS A 154 17.59 -10.60 -2.74
CA HIS A 154 17.68 -9.84 -1.49
C HIS A 154 19.10 -9.72 -0.92
N LYS A 155 20.08 -10.34 -1.52
CA LYS A 155 21.47 -10.32 -1.07
C LYS A 155 22.20 -9.08 -1.55
#